data_14c3bfe0acea5c0a0128c64f61b6df56
#
_entry.id   14c3bfe0acea5c0a0128c64f61b6df56
#
_cell.length_a   1.000
_cell.length_b   1.000
_cell.length_c   1.000
_cell.angle_alpha   90.00
_cell.angle_beta   90.00
_cell.angle_gamma   90.00
#
_symmetry.space_group_name_H-M   'P 1'
#
loop_
_entity.id
_entity.type
_entity.pdbx_description
1 polymer ?
#
loop_
_entity_poly.entity_id
_entity_poly.type
_entity_poly.pdbx_seq_one_letter_code
_entity_poly.pdbx_strand_id
1 'polypeptide(L)'
;MDDSWPDPRTGVKSPNAYPYFDAEPDDGYDGDVRRRGRRRRWGRVLLALLVVLVLLAIGGYFYLDSRLKRESALDYPGRLADTPGTNWLVVGSDSRAGLSRQQRKDFATGKAAGRRTDSMMLLHTGAGGTTLVSLPRDSYVPIPGHGSNKLNAAFAFGGPKLLVRTVEQATGIRIDHYAEIGFGGFVGMVDAIGGVEMCIKEPMRDPKAGLNLKAGCQNLTGGQALGYVRTRASARADLDRVDRQRQFFGALIKKSSSPGVLLNPFRSIPLALNGTGNFLVDDGDHLLDLSRMMWSMRGVSGGDGVTTTVPIGGAGSSPAAGAYITWDRTKALQLFNALKSDKAVPKSVITK
;
A
#
# COMPACT_ATOMS: atom_id res chain seq x y z
N MET A 1 115.10 -23.15 8.70
CA MET A 1 116.01 -22.15 8.38
C MET A 1 116.19 -22.10 6.88
N ASP A 2 115.26 -21.67 6.16
CA ASP A 2 115.61 -21.22 4.81
C ASP A 2 114.38 -20.36 4.32
N ASP A 3 114.66 -19.07 4.37
CA ASP A 3 113.72 -18.06 3.94
C ASP A 3 113.93 -17.88 2.43
N SER A 4 113.08 -18.37 1.63
CA SER A 4 113.07 -18.03 0.22
C SER A 4 111.68 -17.57 -0.22
N TRP A 5 111.56 -16.25 -0.29
CA TRP A 5 110.46 -15.59 -0.96
C TRP A 5 110.61 -15.77 -2.47
N PRO A 6 109.56 -16.18 -3.17
CA PRO A 6 109.63 -16.26 -4.64
C PRO A 6 109.38 -14.88 -5.29
N ASP A 7 110.09 -14.66 -6.36
CA ASP A 7 110.22 -13.51 -7.24
C ASP A 7 108.83 -13.06 -7.80
N PRO A 8 108.54 -11.78 -7.70
CA PRO A 8 107.19 -11.24 -8.19
C PRO A 8 107.09 -11.11 -9.72
N ARG A 9 107.93 -11.74 -10.52
CA ARG A 9 107.96 -11.57 -11.98
C ARG A 9 107.46 -12.77 -12.80
N THR A 10 106.92 -13.77 -12.19
CA THR A 10 106.27 -14.89 -12.97
C THR A 10 104.78 -14.77 -12.92
N GLY A 11 104.16 -14.33 -14.03
CA GLY A 11 102.77 -14.14 -14.22
C GLY A 11 101.97 -15.44 -14.06
N VAL A 12 101.47 -15.73 -12.86
CA VAL A 12 100.49 -16.76 -12.62
C VAL A 12 99.12 -16.11 -12.69
N LYS A 13 98.37 -16.48 -13.72
CA LYS A 13 97.00 -16.09 -13.83
C LYS A 13 96.23 -16.66 -12.62
N SER A 14 95.58 -15.76 -11.83
CA SER A 14 94.65 -16.14 -10.79
C SER A 14 93.46 -16.83 -11.36
N PRO A 15 93.02 -18.00 -10.83
CA PRO A 15 91.86 -18.79 -11.34
C PRO A 15 90.54 -18.36 -10.68
N ASN A 16 90.47 -17.19 -10.05
CA ASN A 16 89.21 -16.75 -9.44
C ASN A 16 88.67 -15.49 -10.13
N ALA A 17 88.18 -15.63 -11.37
CA ALA A 17 87.20 -14.72 -11.92
C ALA A 17 85.83 -15.16 -11.40
N TYR A 18 85.28 -14.43 -10.45
CA TYR A 18 83.90 -14.54 -10.06
C TYR A 18 83.05 -14.21 -11.28
N PRO A 19 82.01 -15.04 -11.65
CA PRO A 19 81.10 -14.67 -12.71
C PRO A 19 80.30 -13.44 -12.26
N TYR A 20 80.32 -12.42 -13.10
CA TYR A 20 79.43 -11.27 -13.00
C TYR A 20 78.06 -11.78 -13.16
N PHE A 21 77.24 -11.78 -12.10
CA PHE A 21 75.82 -12.03 -12.21
C PHE A 21 75.22 -10.81 -12.92
N ASP A 22 74.86 -10.97 -14.19
CA ASP A 22 73.95 -10.07 -14.83
C ASP A 22 72.68 -10.13 -14.04
N ALA A 23 72.38 -9.06 -13.31
CA ALA A 23 71.06 -8.89 -12.67
C ALA A 23 70.07 -8.76 -13.79
N GLU A 24 69.25 -9.84 -14.01
CA GLU A 24 68.08 -9.75 -14.83
C GLU A 24 67.20 -8.60 -14.30
N PRO A 25 66.68 -7.74 -15.18
CA PRO A 25 65.78 -6.68 -14.74
C PRO A 25 64.54 -7.32 -14.09
N ASP A 26 64.31 -6.97 -12.84
CA ASP A 26 63.15 -7.37 -12.04
C ASP A 26 61.85 -7.01 -12.77
N ASP A 27 61.21 -8.00 -13.38
CA ASP A 27 59.90 -7.90 -14.05
C ASP A 27 58.74 -7.61 -13.07
N GLY A 28 59.06 -7.14 -11.85
CA GLY A 28 58.11 -6.91 -10.75
C GLY A 28 57.05 -5.80 -10.95
N TYR A 29 57.02 -5.09 -12.08
CA TYR A 29 56.18 -3.90 -12.23
C TYR A 29 54.89 -4.10 -13.10
N ASP A 30 54.71 -5.24 -13.72
CA ASP A 30 53.59 -5.42 -14.67
C ASP A 30 52.31 -5.95 -14.02
N GLY A 31 52.35 -6.44 -12.78
CA GLY A 31 51.17 -6.99 -12.07
C GLY A 31 50.19 -5.94 -11.58
N ASP A 32 50.66 -4.76 -11.20
CA ASP A 32 49.82 -3.73 -10.55
C ASP A 32 49.05 -2.86 -11.57
N VAL A 33 49.60 -2.66 -12.75
CA VAL A 33 48.97 -1.90 -13.84
C VAL A 33 47.78 -2.68 -14.42
N ARG A 34 47.91 -4.00 -14.56
CA ARG A 34 46.83 -4.88 -15.03
C ARG A 34 45.67 -4.98 -14.03
N ARG A 35 45.97 -4.99 -12.72
CA ARG A 35 44.95 -5.01 -11.66
C ARG A 35 44.17 -3.68 -11.60
N ARG A 36 44.79 -2.52 -11.76
CA ARG A 36 44.17 -1.19 -11.82
C ARG A 36 43.27 -1.04 -13.04
N GLY A 37 43.69 -1.50 -14.22
CA GLY A 37 42.88 -1.48 -15.43
C GLY A 37 41.64 -2.36 -15.35
N ARG A 38 41.75 -3.51 -14.71
CA ARG A 38 40.60 -4.43 -14.49
C ARG A 38 39.59 -3.86 -13.50
N ARG A 39 40.03 -3.27 -12.37
CA ARG A 39 39.14 -2.59 -11.39
C ARG A 39 38.39 -1.42 -12.03
N ARG A 40 39.04 -0.62 -12.88
CA ARG A 40 38.39 0.50 -13.57
C ARG A 40 37.40 0.07 -14.62
N ARG A 41 37.60 -1.06 -15.29
CA ARG A 41 36.64 -1.65 -16.23
C ARG A 41 35.41 -2.19 -15.47
N TRP A 42 35.61 -2.90 -14.37
CA TRP A 42 34.53 -3.40 -13.52
C TRP A 42 33.71 -2.24 -12.93
N GLY A 43 34.32 -1.15 -12.50
CA GLY A 43 33.63 0.05 -12.04
C GLY A 43 32.74 0.67 -13.12
N ARG A 44 33.20 0.71 -14.38
CA ARG A 44 32.38 1.19 -15.52
C ARG A 44 31.22 0.25 -15.83
N VAL A 45 31.44 -1.06 -15.78
CA VAL A 45 30.36 -2.05 -15.96
C VAL A 45 29.32 -1.95 -14.86
N LEU A 46 29.75 -1.84 -13.59
CA LEU A 46 28.83 -1.65 -12.47
C LEU A 46 28.04 -0.35 -12.58
N LEU A 47 28.71 0.75 -12.99
CA LEU A 47 28.02 2.02 -13.23
C LEU A 47 27.00 1.91 -14.38
N ALA A 48 27.36 1.26 -15.48
CA ALA A 48 26.46 1.03 -16.59
C ALA A 48 25.24 0.18 -16.17
N LEU A 49 25.48 -0.90 -15.41
CA LEU A 49 24.39 -1.71 -14.85
C LEU A 49 23.50 -0.92 -13.91
N LEU A 50 24.07 -0.06 -13.06
CA LEU A 50 23.31 0.83 -12.18
C LEU A 50 22.45 1.80 -12.99
N VAL A 51 23.02 2.43 -14.03
CA VAL A 51 22.28 3.33 -14.92
C VAL A 51 21.11 2.61 -15.60
N VAL A 52 21.36 1.42 -16.15
CA VAL A 52 20.30 0.60 -16.77
C VAL A 52 19.21 0.27 -15.74
N LEU A 53 19.58 -0.13 -14.53
CA LEU A 53 18.63 -0.44 -13.46
C LEU A 53 17.79 0.77 -13.07
N VAL A 54 18.42 1.97 -12.97
CA VAL A 54 17.71 3.23 -12.70
C VAL A 54 16.74 3.57 -13.84
N LEU A 55 17.18 3.43 -15.09
CA LEU A 55 16.30 3.67 -16.25
C LEU A 55 15.11 2.69 -16.29
N LEU A 56 15.35 1.41 -15.97
CA LEU A 56 14.28 0.42 -15.86
C LEU A 56 13.33 0.74 -14.71
N ALA A 57 13.83 1.22 -13.57
CA ALA A 57 13.00 1.64 -12.43
C ALA A 57 12.13 2.86 -12.78
N ILE A 58 12.71 3.86 -13.47
CA ILE A 58 11.99 5.05 -13.92
C ILE A 58 10.93 4.65 -14.97
N GLY A 59 11.31 3.87 -15.97
CA GLY A 59 10.36 3.38 -17.00
C GLY A 59 9.24 2.53 -16.39
N GLY A 60 9.58 1.65 -15.43
CA GLY A 60 8.62 0.85 -14.68
C GLY A 60 7.66 1.70 -13.86
N TYR A 61 8.16 2.76 -13.21
CA TYR A 61 7.33 3.72 -12.48
C TYR A 61 6.29 4.38 -13.40
N PHE A 62 6.72 4.98 -14.52
CA PHE A 62 5.80 5.62 -15.46
C PHE A 62 4.81 4.64 -16.10
N TYR A 63 5.25 3.42 -16.38
CA TYR A 63 4.39 2.36 -16.88
C TYR A 63 3.29 2.00 -15.86
N LEU A 64 3.65 1.79 -14.58
CA LEU A 64 2.69 1.47 -13.53
C LEU A 64 1.75 2.65 -13.24
N ASP A 65 2.27 3.88 -13.23
CA ASP A 65 1.48 5.09 -13.01
C ASP A 65 0.43 5.30 -14.13
N SER A 66 0.82 5.04 -15.39
CA SER A 66 -0.09 5.13 -16.54
C SER A 66 -1.23 4.10 -16.52
N ARG A 67 -1.11 3.04 -15.72
CA ARG A 67 -2.16 2.02 -15.54
C ARG A 67 -3.23 2.41 -14.52
N LEU A 68 -2.97 3.40 -13.69
CA LEU A 68 -3.97 3.92 -12.75
C LEU A 68 -5.17 4.47 -13.53
N LYS A 69 -6.35 4.07 -13.11
CA LYS A 69 -7.58 4.66 -13.61
C LYS A 69 -7.81 5.97 -12.88
N ARG A 70 -8.05 7.03 -13.63
CA ARG A 70 -8.24 8.37 -13.08
C ARG A 70 -9.67 8.84 -13.29
N GLU A 71 -10.23 9.53 -12.30
CA GLU A 71 -11.55 10.15 -12.36
C GLU A 71 -11.53 11.41 -11.49
N SER A 72 -11.98 12.53 -12.00
CA SER A 72 -12.00 13.81 -11.28
C SER A 72 -12.92 13.73 -10.06
N ALA A 73 -12.36 13.38 -8.92
CA ALA A 73 -13.07 13.27 -7.65
C ALA A 73 -12.96 14.55 -6.80
N LEU A 74 -11.83 15.24 -6.91
CA LEU A 74 -11.47 16.38 -6.07
C LEU A 74 -11.70 17.74 -6.72
N ASP A 75 -11.95 17.79 -8.02
CA ASP A 75 -12.14 19.05 -8.76
C ASP A 75 -13.62 19.49 -8.72
N TYR A 76 -13.95 20.34 -7.74
CA TYR A 76 -15.26 21.01 -7.65
C TYR A 76 -15.14 22.38 -6.95
N PRO A 77 -16.02 23.34 -7.26
CA PRO A 77 -15.97 24.68 -6.68
C PRO A 77 -16.37 24.67 -5.21
N GLY A 78 -15.73 25.55 -4.43
CA GLY A 78 -16.05 25.73 -3.01
C GLY A 78 -15.54 24.62 -2.11
N ARG A 79 -14.41 23.99 -2.46
CA ARG A 79 -13.69 23.06 -1.58
C ARG A 79 -13.28 23.75 -0.27
N LEU A 80 -13.18 22.96 0.79
CA LEU A 80 -12.66 23.43 2.07
C LEU A 80 -11.21 23.92 1.91
N ALA A 81 -10.81 24.86 2.76
CA ALA A 81 -9.40 25.24 2.89
C ALA A 81 -8.54 24.04 3.33
N ASP A 82 -7.25 24.08 3.00
CA ASP A 82 -6.32 23.03 3.43
C ASP A 82 -6.34 22.85 4.93
N THR A 83 -6.25 21.58 5.35
CA THR A 83 -6.12 21.20 6.74
C THR A 83 -4.74 20.54 6.94
N PRO A 84 -4.09 20.76 8.11
CA PRO A 84 -2.82 20.11 8.40
C PRO A 84 -2.90 18.58 8.28
N GLY A 85 -1.79 17.95 7.91
CA GLY A 85 -1.72 16.51 7.63
C GLY A 85 -2.17 16.18 6.21
N THR A 86 -2.32 14.89 5.93
CA THR A 86 -2.77 14.37 4.62
C THR A 86 -3.98 13.47 4.83
N ASN A 87 -5.05 13.71 4.07
CA ASN A 87 -6.33 13.06 4.20
C ASN A 87 -6.69 12.28 2.94
N TRP A 88 -6.84 10.99 3.06
CA TRP A 88 -7.29 10.08 2.01
C TRP A 88 -8.73 9.65 2.24
N LEU A 89 -9.56 9.70 1.21
CA LEU A 89 -10.82 8.97 1.20
C LEU A 89 -10.61 7.66 0.43
N VAL A 90 -10.60 6.56 1.18
CA VAL A 90 -10.44 5.21 0.63
C VAL A 90 -11.81 4.55 0.54
N VAL A 91 -12.17 4.10 -0.67
CA VAL A 91 -13.52 3.60 -0.98
C VAL A 91 -13.44 2.19 -1.53
N GLY A 92 -14.23 1.30 -0.95
CA GLY A 92 -14.52 -0.02 -1.53
C GLY A 92 -15.85 0.01 -2.28
N SER A 93 -15.80 -0.16 -3.60
CA SER A 93 -16.99 -0.18 -4.42
C SER A 93 -17.38 -1.60 -4.85
N ASP A 94 -18.65 -1.79 -5.18
CA ASP A 94 -19.15 -3.05 -5.75
C ASP A 94 -18.89 -3.15 -7.27
N SER A 95 -17.98 -2.33 -7.80
CA SER A 95 -17.55 -2.41 -9.20
C SER A 95 -17.00 -3.79 -9.52
N ARG A 96 -17.53 -4.39 -10.56
CA ARG A 96 -17.16 -5.73 -11.04
C ARG A 96 -16.17 -5.68 -12.19
N ALA A 97 -15.60 -4.51 -12.46
CA ALA A 97 -14.53 -4.35 -13.44
C ALA A 97 -13.37 -5.27 -13.06
N GLY A 98 -12.80 -5.96 -14.04
CA GLY A 98 -11.72 -6.92 -13.82
C GLY A 98 -12.16 -8.33 -13.41
N LEU A 99 -13.44 -8.59 -13.10
CA LEU A 99 -13.95 -9.95 -12.86
C LEU A 99 -14.46 -10.60 -14.14
N SER A 100 -14.02 -11.84 -14.39
CA SER A 100 -14.58 -12.70 -15.45
C SER A 100 -16.03 -13.09 -15.17
N ARG A 101 -16.73 -13.57 -16.17
CA ARG A 101 -18.13 -14.08 -16.00
C ARG A 101 -18.20 -15.23 -14.98
N GLN A 102 -17.20 -16.11 -14.97
CA GLN A 102 -17.11 -17.22 -14.02
C GLN A 102 -16.88 -16.71 -12.60
N GLN A 103 -15.89 -15.82 -12.39
CA GLN A 103 -15.62 -15.22 -11.09
C GLN A 103 -16.83 -14.47 -10.50
N ARG A 104 -17.63 -13.78 -11.35
CA ARG A 104 -18.87 -13.13 -10.88
C ARG A 104 -19.91 -14.13 -10.33
N LYS A 105 -19.98 -15.33 -10.89
CA LYS A 105 -20.82 -16.42 -10.39
C LYS A 105 -20.26 -17.00 -9.09
N ASP A 106 -18.95 -17.36 -9.11
CA ASP A 106 -18.29 -18.01 -7.98
C ASP A 106 -18.28 -17.13 -6.73
N PHE A 107 -18.12 -15.82 -6.91
CA PHE A 107 -18.09 -14.84 -5.80
C PHE A 107 -19.49 -14.27 -5.48
N ALA A 108 -20.55 -14.78 -6.09
CA ALA A 108 -21.93 -14.34 -5.90
C ALA A 108 -22.06 -12.78 -5.93
N THR A 109 -21.39 -12.12 -6.90
CA THR A 109 -21.41 -10.64 -6.99
C THR A 109 -22.68 -10.09 -7.64
N GLY A 110 -23.57 -10.94 -8.14
CA GLY A 110 -24.86 -10.54 -8.73
C GLY A 110 -24.74 -9.85 -10.10
N LYS A 111 -25.87 -9.27 -10.55
CA LYS A 111 -25.98 -8.57 -11.86
C LYS A 111 -26.42 -7.11 -11.73
N ALA A 112 -26.47 -6.54 -10.50
CA ALA A 112 -26.97 -5.17 -10.33
C ALA A 112 -26.19 -4.18 -11.19
N ALA A 113 -26.89 -3.32 -11.89
CA ALA A 113 -26.29 -2.21 -12.62
C ALA A 113 -25.94 -1.06 -11.65
N GLY A 114 -24.91 -0.30 -11.99
CA GLY A 114 -24.43 0.84 -11.20
C GLY A 114 -23.25 0.49 -10.31
N ARG A 115 -22.57 1.53 -9.84
CA ARG A 115 -21.48 1.47 -8.84
C ARG A 115 -22.07 1.92 -7.51
N ARG A 116 -21.88 1.15 -6.47
CA ARG A 116 -22.22 1.51 -5.08
C ARG A 116 -21.00 1.35 -4.21
N THR A 117 -20.93 2.13 -3.16
CA THR A 117 -19.88 1.96 -2.16
C THR A 117 -20.45 1.31 -0.91
N ASP A 118 -19.78 0.27 -0.45
CA ASP A 118 -20.10 -0.45 0.77
C ASP A 118 -19.13 -0.17 1.91
N SER A 119 -17.94 0.32 1.59
CA SER A 119 -16.89 0.63 2.55
C SER A 119 -16.29 2.01 2.24
N MET A 120 -16.28 2.88 3.23
CA MET A 120 -15.67 4.21 3.14
C MET A 120 -14.81 4.43 4.38
N MET A 121 -13.57 4.84 4.17
CA MET A 121 -12.61 5.07 5.24
C MET A 121 -11.89 6.38 4.99
N LEU A 122 -11.80 7.20 6.04
CA LEU A 122 -10.96 8.39 6.07
C LEU A 122 -9.64 8.03 6.74
N LEU A 123 -8.54 8.08 6.00
CA LEU A 123 -7.20 7.92 6.53
C LEU A 123 -6.59 9.30 6.69
N HIS A 124 -6.24 9.66 7.91
CA HIS A 124 -5.49 10.86 8.25
C HIS A 124 -4.07 10.50 8.65
N THR A 125 -3.10 11.25 8.17
CA THR A 125 -1.68 11.08 8.51
C THR A 125 -1.05 12.44 8.75
N GLY A 126 -0.44 12.62 9.90
CA GLY A 126 0.21 13.86 10.26
C GLY A 126 0.98 13.76 11.58
N ALA A 127 1.23 14.91 12.21
CA ALA A 127 1.95 15.01 13.48
C ALA A 127 1.20 14.33 14.64
N GLY A 128 -0.14 14.30 14.58
CA GLY A 128 -0.99 13.60 15.53
C GLY A 128 -0.97 12.07 15.39
N GLY A 129 -0.22 11.55 14.43
CA GLY A 129 -0.12 10.12 14.10
C GLY A 129 -1.05 9.70 12.96
N THR A 130 -1.06 8.41 12.66
CA THR A 130 -1.93 7.84 11.62
C THR A 130 -3.24 7.38 12.22
N THR A 131 -4.36 7.86 11.68
CA THR A 131 -5.71 7.47 12.12
C THR A 131 -6.54 7.02 10.94
N LEU A 132 -7.13 5.82 11.04
CA LEU A 132 -8.08 5.27 10.07
C LEU A 132 -9.48 5.30 10.68
N VAL A 133 -10.37 6.11 10.11
CA VAL A 133 -11.76 6.25 10.54
C VAL A 133 -12.69 5.56 9.56
N SER A 134 -13.40 4.52 9.97
CA SER A 134 -14.48 3.93 9.19
C SER A 134 -15.70 4.85 9.20
N LEU A 135 -16.23 5.16 8.02
CA LEU A 135 -17.47 5.90 7.80
C LEU A 135 -18.56 4.91 7.35
N PRO A 136 -19.49 4.51 8.23
CA PRO A 136 -20.52 3.55 7.85
C PRO A 136 -21.36 4.06 6.69
N ARG A 137 -21.63 3.20 5.71
CA ARG A 137 -22.37 3.55 4.49
C ARG A 137 -23.79 4.08 4.76
N ASP A 138 -24.40 3.62 5.87
CA ASP A 138 -25.76 3.99 6.27
C ASP A 138 -25.79 5.25 7.16
N SER A 139 -24.67 5.97 7.31
CA SER A 139 -24.57 7.26 8.00
C SER A 139 -25.49 8.29 7.35
N TYR A 140 -26.42 8.85 8.13
CA TYR A 140 -27.38 9.86 7.66
C TYR A 140 -26.74 11.24 7.70
N VAL A 141 -26.47 11.81 6.52
CA VAL A 141 -25.73 13.07 6.36
C VAL A 141 -26.41 13.95 5.32
N PRO A 142 -26.24 15.27 5.38
CA PRO A 142 -26.61 16.17 4.30
C PRO A 142 -25.78 15.88 3.04
N ILE A 143 -26.45 15.66 1.90
CA ILE A 143 -25.83 15.47 0.60
C ILE A 143 -26.07 16.73 -0.24
N PRO A 144 -25.03 17.43 -0.70
CA PRO A 144 -25.17 18.65 -1.48
C PRO A 144 -26.11 18.49 -2.69
N GLY A 145 -27.16 19.30 -2.74
CA GLY A 145 -28.17 19.25 -3.80
C GLY A 145 -29.20 18.12 -3.71
N HIS A 146 -29.11 17.23 -2.69
CA HIS A 146 -29.99 16.04 -2.57
C HIS A 146 -30.66 15.89 -1.18
N GLY A 147 -30.56 16.93 -0.31
CA GLY A 147 -31.08 16.85 1.07
C GLY A 147 -30.27 15.86 1.92
N SER A 148 -30.88 15.33 2.98
CA SER A 148 -30.22 14.35 3.85
C SER A 148 -30.55 12.93 3.47
N ASN A 149 -29.53 12.10 3.36
CA ASN A 149 -29.66 10.68 2.99
C ASN A 149 -28.48 9.86 3.54
N LYS A 150 -28.44 8.56 3.27
CA LYS A 150 -27.30 7.70 3.59
C LYS A 150 -26.05 8.15 2.82
N LEU A 151 -24.90 8.08 3.45
CA LEU A 151 -23.62 8.50 2.86
C LEU A 151 -23.34 7.79 1.52
N ASN A 152 -23.63 6.50 1.41
CA ASN A 152 -23.43 5.77 0.16
C ASN A 152 -24.38 6.23 -0.98
N ALA A 153 -25.46 6.92 -0.68
CA ALA A 153 -26.36 7.49 -1.69
C ALA A 153 -25.66 8.64 -2.45
N ALA A 154 -24.75 9.39 -1.80
CA ALA A 154 -23.96 10.42 -2.45
C ALA A 154 -23.15 9.85 -3.63
N PHE A 155 -22.54 8.67 -3.43
CA PHE A 155 -21.83 7.99 -4.51
C PHE A 155 -22.76 7.52 -5.64
N ALA A 156 -23.93 7.02 -5.29
CA ALA A 156 -24.92 6.58 -6.28
C ALA A 156 -25.50 7.75 -7.10
N PHE A 157 -25.65 8.95 -6.51
CA PHE A 157 -26.21 10.13 -7.14
C PHE A 157 -25.19 10.89 -8.03
N GLY A 158 -23.96 11.04 -7.56
CA GLY A 158 -22.97 11.90 -8.23
C GLY A 158 -21.54 11.35 -8.21
N GLY A 159 -21.38 10.04 -8.02
CA GLY A 159 -20.06 9.37 -8.09
C GLY A 159 -19.07 9.83 -7.02
N PRO A 160 -17.78 9.66 -7.30
CA PRO A 160 -16.70 10.04 -6.39
C PRO A 160 -16.75 11.50 -5.95
N LYS A 161 -16.99 12.41 -6.88
CA LYS A 161 -17.03 13.87 -6.64
C LYS A 161 -18.06 14.27 -5.59
N LEU A 162 -19.29 13.78 -5.71
CA LEU A 162 -20.33 14.10 -4.76
C LEU A 162 -20.09 13.40 -3.40
N LEU A 163 -19.52 12.19 -3.42
CA LEU A 163 -19.14 11.51 -2.18
C LEU A 163 -18.08 12.30 -1.42
N VAL A 164 -16.99 12.71 -2.09
CA VAL A 164 -15.93 13.53 -1.47
C VAL A 164 -16.52 14.80 -0.88
N ARG A 165 -17.29 15.55 -1.66
CA ARG A 165 -17.94 16.78 -1.21
C ARG A 165 -18.83 16.55 0.01
N THR A 166 -19.56 15.44 0.05
CA THR A 166 -20.42 15.07 1.18
C THR A 166 -19.60 14.74 2.42
N VAL A 167 -18.49 13.99 2.27
CA VAL A 167 -17.59 13.66 3.38
C VAL A 167 -16.92 14.93 3.91
N GLU A 168 -16.40 15.80 3.04
CA GLU A 168 -15.80 17.07 3.45
C GLU A 168 -16.78 17.94 4.26
N GLN A 169 -18.03 18.06 3.81
CA GLN A 169 -19.05 18.83 4.55
C GLN A 169 -19.44 18.18 5.86
N ALA A 170 -19.56 16.86 5.91
CA ALA A 170 -19.96 16.15 7.12
C ALA A 170 -18.87 16.12 8.19
N THR A 171 -17.60 16.10 7.81
CA THR A 171 -16.44 15.98 8.71
C THR A 171 -15.75 17.32 8.99
N GLY A 172 -15.86 18.27 8.06
CA GLY A 172 -15.11 19.52 8.09
C GLY A 172 -13.61 19.34 7.74
N ILE A 173 -13.22 18.17 7.23
CA ILE A 173 -11.85 17.82 6.85
C ILE A 173 -11.75 17.86 5.33
N ARG A 174 -10.76 18.57 4.79
CA ARG A 174 -10.44 18.53 3.35
C ARG A 174 -9.85 17.19 3.00
N ILE A 175 -10.30 16.60 1.89
CA ILE A 175 -9.76 15.34 1.33
C ILE A 175 -8.70 15.70 0.28
N ASP A 176 -7.47 15.29 0.51
CA ASP A 176 -6.33 15.59 -0.37
C ASP A 176 -6.19 14.58 -1.50
N HIS A 177 -6.60 13.33 -1.24
CA HIS A 177 -6.45 12.21 -2.16
C HIS A 177 -7.68 11.30 -2.14
N TYR A 178 -7.95 10.68 -3.28
CA TYR A 178 -9.04 9.72 -3.43
C TYR A 178 -8.53 8.38 -3.97
N ALA A 179 -8.95 7.28 -3.35
CA ALA A 179 -8.64 5.95 -3.87
C ALA A 179 -9.87 5.04 -3.77
N GLU A 180 -10.25 4.42 -4.90
CA GLU A 180 -11.34 3.45 -4.98
C GLU A 180 -10.82 2.11 -5.47
N ILE A 181 -11.25 1.03 -4.85
CA ILE A 181 -10.99 -0.33 -5.28
C ILE A 181 -12.32 -1.09 -5.47
N GLY A 182 -12.50 -1.67 -6.65
CA GLY A 182 -13.62 -2.56 -6.93
C GLY A 182 -13.31 -4.02 -6.58
N PHE A 183 -14.29 -4.89 -6.69
CA PHE A 183 -14.17 -6.32 -6.34
C PHE A 183 -13.06 -7.03 -7.10
N GLY A 184 -12.91 -6.76 -8.42
CA GLY A 184 -11.85 -7.37 -9.22
C GLY A 184 -10.46 -6.99 -8.75
N GLY A 185 -10.26 -5.70 -8.43
CA GLY A 185 -9.00 -5.20 -7.89
C GLY A 185 -8.65 -5.79 -6.53
N PHE A 186 -9.66 -5.86 -5.65
CA PHE A 186 -9.50 -6.48 -4.33
C PHE A 186 -9.07 -7.95 -4.43
N VAL A 187 -9.77 -8.75 -5.23
CA VAL A 187 -9.43 -10.17 -5.46
C VAL A 187 -8.02 -10.31 -6.03
N GLY A 188 -7.71 -9.57 -7.09
CA GLY A 188 -6.39 -9.64 -7.74
C GLY A 188 -5.25 -9.21 -6.82
N MET A 189 -5.46 -8.23 -5.94
CA MET A 189 -4.46 -7.79 -4.96
C MET A 189 -4.19 -8.86 -3.89
N VAL A 190 -5.25 -9.46 -3.35
CA VAL A 190 -5.13 -10.53 -2.34
C VAL A 190 -4.43 -11.75 -2.93
N ASP A 191 -4.79 -12.16 -4.15
CA ASP A 191 -4.18 -13.32 -4.80
C ASP A 191 -2.70 -13.06 -5.16
N ALA A 192 -2.34 -11.84 -5.58
CA ALA A 192 -0.97 -11.45 -5.90
C ALA A 192 -0.01 -11.60 -4.72
N ILE A 193 -0.46 -11.32 -3.49
CA ILE A 193 0.36 -11.51 -2.28
C ILE A 193 0.32 -12.94 -1.73
N GLY A 194 -0.40 -13.84 -2.40
CA GLY A 194 -0.55 -15.24 -1.99
C GLY A 194 -1.58 -15.46 -0.88
N GLY A 195 -2.66 -14.64 -0.87
CA GLY A 195 -3.73 -14.71 0.13
C GLY A 195 -3.41 -13.95 1.43
N VAL A 196 -4.37 -13.91 2.35
CA VAL A 196 -4.25 -13.26 3.67
C VAL A 196 -4.63 -14.25 4.76
N GLU A 197 -3.78 -14.41 5.75
CA GLU A 197 -4.06 -15.28 6.90
C GLU A 197 -5.05 -14.63 7.85
N MET A 198 -6.14 -15.36 8.14
CA MET A 198 -7.19 -14.94 9.06
C MET A 198 -7.57 -16.08 9.98
N CYS A 199 -7.75 -15.77 11.27
CA CYS A 199 -8.25 -16.73 12.26
C CYS A 199 -9.75 -16.55 12.45
N ILE A 200 -10.53 -17.53 11.99
CA ILE A 200 -11.99 -17.53 12.02
C ILE A 200 -12.43 -18.23 13.31
N LYS A 201 -13.17 -17.51 14.14
CA LYS A 201 -13.61 -18.03 15.46
C LYS A 201 -14.63 -19.17 15.32
N GLU A 202 -15.58 -19.03 14.40
CA GLU A 202 -16.68 -19.98 14.16
C GLU A 202 -16.86 -20.21 12.66
N PRO A 203 -17.30 -21.39 12.22
CA PRO A 203 -17.56 -21.65 10.79
C PRO A 203 -18.51 -20.61 10.20
N MET A 204 -18.18 -20.08 9.01
CA MET A 204 -18.96 -19.05 8.34
C MET A 204 -19.46 -19.57 6.99
N ARG A 205 -20.78 -19.60 6.81
CA ARG A 205 -21.41 -19.97 5.53
C ARG A 205 -22.40 -18.90 5.12
N ASP A 206 -22.12 -18.25 3.99
CA ASP A 206 -23.01 -17.25 3.39
C ASP A 206 -23.01 -17.40 1.87
N PRO A 207 -24.00 -18.14 1.31
CA PRO A 207 -24.11 -18.31 -0.14
C PRO A 207 -24.30 -16.99 -0.90
N LYS A 208 -24.92 -15.97 -0.26
CA LYS A 208 -25.12 -14.65 -0.88
C LYS A 208 -23.83 -13.86 -1.01
N ALA A 209 -22.84 -14.14 -0.18
CA ALA A 209 -21.49 -13.58 -0.27
C ALA A 209 -20.49 -14.51 -0.97
N GLY A 210 -20.92 -15.71 -1.38
CA GLY A 210 -20.03 -16.75 -1.93
C GLY A 210 -19.03 -17.27 -0.89
N LEU A 211 -19.44 -17.35 0.40
CA LEU A 211 -18.54 -17.64 1.51
C LEU A 211 -18.82 -19.02 2.11
N ASN A 212 -17.75 -19.80 2.28
CA ASN A 212 -17.78 -21.03 3.07
C ASN A 212 -16.38 -21.22 3.72
N LEU A 213 -16.27 -20.86 5.00
CA LEU A 213 -15.03 -20.95 5.77
C LEU A 213 -15.22 -21.83 6.98
N LYS A 214 -14.21 -22.63 7.31
CA LYS A 214 -14.12 -23.40 8.54
C LYS A 214 -13.61 -22.52 9.69
N ALA A 215 -13.82 -22.92 10.94
CA ALA A 215 -13.15 -22.32 12.08
C ALA A 215 -11.64 -22.63 12.04
N GLY A 216 -10.84 -21.75 12.66
CA GLY A 216 -9.39 -21.84 12.72
C GLY A 216 -8.68 -20.81 11.86
N CYS A 217 -7.34 -20.81 11.97
CA CYS A 217 -6.48 -19.92 11.16
C CYS A 217 -6.26 -20.53 9.78
N GLN A 218 -6.54 -19.75 8.73
CA GLN A 218 -6.44 -20.21 7.36
C GLN A 218 -6.06 -19.05 6.44
N ASN A 219 -5.39 -19.37 5.33
CA ASN A 219 -5.01 -18.39 4.32
C ASN A 219 -6.16 -18.20 3.33
N LEU A 220 -6.79 -17.02 3.36
CA LEU A 220 -7.92 -16.71 2.48
C LEU A 220 -7.44 -16.30 1.10
N THR A 221 -7.95 -16.94 0.05
CA THR A 221 -7.80 -16.49 -1.34
C THR A 221 -8.59 -15.20 -1.58
N GLY A 222 -8.37 -14.52 -2.72
CA GLY A 222 -9.08 -13.30 -3.06
C GLY A 222 -10.60 -13.44 -3.04
N GLY A 223 -11.12 -14.55 -3.58
CA GLY A 223 -12.56 -14.83 -3.54
C GLY A 223 -13.12 -15.06 -2.13
N GLN A 224 -12.40 -15.85 -1.31
CA GLN A 224 -12.77 -16.07 0.09
C GLN A 224 -12.69 -14.79 0.92
N ALA A 225 -11.65 -13.99 0.72
CA ALA A 225 -11.48 -12.68 1.34
C ALA A 225 -12.63 -11.73 0.97
N LEU A 226 -13.00 -11.68 -0.31
CA LEU A 226 -14.14 -10.88 -0.78
C LEU A 226 -15.45 -11.32 -0.11
N GLY A 227 -15.70 -12.61 -0.01
CA GLY A 227 -16.84 -13.15 0.72
C GLY A 227 -16.82 -12.77 2.20
N TYR A 228 -15.65 -12.88 2.85
CA TYR A 228 -15.44 -12.57 4.26
C TYR A 228 -15.76 -11.11 4.62
N VAL A 229 -15.30 -10.15 3.81
CA VAL A 229 -15.57 -8.72 4.06
C VAL A 229 -16.96 -8.27 3.66
N ARG A 230 -17.71 -9.09 2.88
CA ARG A 230 -19.07 -8.80 2.41
C ARG A 230 -20.17 -9.46 3.22
N THR A 231 -19.89 -10.56 3.91
CA THR A 231 -20.91 -11.35 4.61
C THR A 231 -21.62 -10.55 5.70
N ARG A 232 -22.91 -10.78 5.82
CA ARG A 232 -23.79 -10.25 6.86
C ARG A 232 -24.44 -11.37 7.70
N ALA A 233 -24.01 -12.60 7.48
CA ALA A 233 -24.51 -13.77 8.19
C ALA A 233 -23.93 -13.83 9.62
N SER A 234 -24.27 -12.84 10.45
CA SER A 234 -23.88 -12.76 11.86
C SER A 234 -24.95 -12.00 12.66
N ALA A 235 -24.95 -12.17 13.99
CA ALA A 235 -26.00 -11.65 14.88
C ALA A 235 -26.14 -10.11 14.81
N ARG A 236 -25.02 -9.36 14.65
CA ARG A 236 -25.01 -7.90 14.54
C ARG A 236 -24.78 -7.40 13.11
N ALA A 237 -24.98 -8.29 12.12
CA ALA A 237 -24.93 -8.03 10.67
C ALA A 237 -23.93 -6.94 10.20
N ASP A 238 -24.34 -5.67 10.18
CA ASP A 238 -23.53 -4.58 9.63
C ASP A 238 -22.38 -4.14 10.56
N LEU A 239 -22.53 -4.22 11.88
CA LEU A 239 -21.44 -3.88 12.82
C LEU A 239 -20.32 -4.92 12.75
N ASP A 240 -20.69 -6.20 12.76
CA ASP A 240 -19.71 -7.29 12.63
C ASP A 240 -19.00 -7.24 11.27
N ARG A 241 -19.66 -6.73 10.22
CA ARG A 241 -19.05 -6.52 8.91
C ARG A 241 -17.99 -5.43 8.96
N VAL A 242 -18.24 -4.30 9.61
CA VAL A 242 -17.27 -3.21 9.77
C VAL A 242 -16.03 -3.71 10.53
N ASP A 243 -16.23 -4.49 11.59
CA ASP A 243 -15.13 -5.07 12.37
C ASP A 243 -14.30 -6.06 11.54
N ARG A 244 -14.97 -6.94 10.78
CA ARG A 244 -14.28 -7.87 9.86
C ARG A 244 -13.50 -7.12 8.77
N GLN A 245 -14.04 -6.06 8.21
CA GLN A 245 -13.35 -5.23 7.24
C GLN A 245 -12.08 -4.62 7.85
N ARG A 246 -12.16 -4.02 9.03
CA ARG A 246 -10.99 -3.45 9.72
C ARG A 246 -9.91 -4.50 9.99
N GLN A 247 -10.29 -5.66 10.55
CA GLN A 247 -9.36 -6.76 10.83
C GLN A 247 -8.69 -7.26 9.55
N PHE A 248 -9.47 -7.47 8.49
CA PHE A 248 -8.96 -7.93 7.21
C PHE A 248 -8.01 -6.90 6.58
N PHE A 249 -8.37 -5.62 6.57
CA PHE A 249 -7.51 -4.55 6.05
C PHE A 249 -6.19 -4.48 6.82
N GLY A 250 -6.21 -4.56 8.14
CA GLY A 250 -5.00 -4.62 8.94
C GLY A 250 -4.09 -5.79 8.56
N ALA A 251 -4.64 -6.99 8.41
CA ALA A 251 -3.90 -8.18 8.00
C ALA A 251 -3.37 -8.06 6.55
N LEU A 252 -4.18 -7.52 5.63
CA LEU A 252 -3.81 -7.27 4.25
C LEU A 252 -2.60 -6.33 4.15
N ILE A 253 -2.65 -5.19 4.85
CA ILE A 253 -1.57 -4.20 4.87
C ILE A 253 -0.30 -4.80 5.47
N LYS A 254 -0.41 -5.48 6.62
CA LYS A 254 0.71 -6.16 7.26
C LYS A 254 1.39 -7.14 6.31
N LYS A 255 0.62 -7.94 5.58
CA LYS A 255 1.17 -8.93 4.63
C LYS A 255 1.75 -8.26 3.39
N SER A 256 1.05 -7.30 2.78
CA SER A 256 1.51 -6.59 1.56
C SER A 256 2.83 -5.85 1.80
N SER A 257 3.02 -5.29 2.99
CA SER A 257 4.23 -4.55 3.36
C SER A 257 5.33 -5.43 3.96
N SER A 258 5.14 -6.75 4.01
CA SER A 258 6.15 -7.67 4.54
C SER A 258 7.35 -7.82 3.60
N PRO A 259 8.58 -8.04 4.12
CA PRO A 259 9.75 -8.30 3.30
C PRO A 259 9.56 -9.49 2.34
N GLY A 260 8.83 -10.53 2.76
CA GLY A 260 8.53 -11.70 1.93
C GLY A 260 7.63 -11.43 0.72
N VAL A 261 6.93 -10.28 0.70
CA VAL A 261 6.18 -9.80 -0.48
C VAL A 261 7.00 -8.78 -1.25
N LEU A 262 7.55 -7.77 -0.59
CA LEU A 262 8.24 -6.65 -1.24
C LEU A 262 9.55 -7.07 -1.93
N LEU A 263 10.33 -7.97 -1.32
CA LEU A 263 11.59 -8.45 -1.87
C LEU A 263 11.44 -9.62 -2.84
N ASN A 264 10.25 -10.21 -2.94
CA ASN A 264 9.98 -11.31 -3.86
C ASN A 264 9.35 -10.78 -5.17
N PRO A 265 10.08 -10.75 -6.31
CA PRO A 265 9.58 -10.21 -7.57
C PRO A 265 8.34 -10.95 -8.09
N PHE A 266 8.19 -12.25 -7.78
CA PHE A 266 7.01 -13.04 -8.14
C PHE A 266 5.74 -12.65 -7.38
N ARG A 267 5.85 -11.81 -6.34
CA ARG A 267 4.73 -11.25 -5.57
C ARG A 267 4.62 -9.75 -5.72
N SER A 268 5.74 -9.02 -5.64
CA SER A 268 5.75 -7.56 -5.73
C SER A 268 5.34 -7.06 -7.12
N ILE A 269 5.79 -7.71 -8.21
CA ILE A 269 5.40 -7.32 -9.57
C ILE A 269 3.90 -7.56 -9.82
N PRO A 270 3.32 -8.77 -9.58
CA PRO A 270 1.88 -8.97 -9.69
C PRO A 270 1.07 -8.05 -8.78
N LEU A 271 1.53 -7.78 -7.55
CA LEU A 271 0.87 -6.84 -6.65
C LEU A 271 0.82 -5.42 -7.24
N ALA A 272 1.94 -4.93 -7.77
CA ALA A 272 2.01 -3.63 -8.44
C ALA A 272 1.11 -3.57 -9.68
N LEU A 273 1.15 -4.58 -10.54
CA LEU A 273 0.35 -4.64 -11.76
C LEU A 273 -1.16 -4.75 -11.50
N ASN A 274 -1.57 -5.61 -10.56
CA ASN A 274 -2.98 -5.77 -10.17
C ASN A 274 -3.47 -4.57 -9.36
N GLY A 275 -2.64 -4.03 -8.49
CA GLY A 275 -2.94 -2.81 -7.76
C GLY A 275 -3.21 -1.67 -8.75
N THR A 276 -2.21 -1.22 -9.50
CA THR A 276 -2.32 -0.06 -10.39
C THR A 276 -3.41 -0.20 -11.45
N GLY A 277 -3.61 -1.39 -12.02
CA GLY A 277 -4.64 -1.63 -13.04
C GLY A 277 -6.08 -1.62 -12.53
N ASN A 278 -6.30 -1.67 -11.21
CA ASN A 278 -7.62 -1.82 -10.61
C ASN A 278 -7.98 -0.74 -9.58
N PHE A 279 -7.02 0.10 -9.18
CA PHE A 279 -7.32 1.31 -8.44
C PHE A 279 -7.85 2.40 -9.36
N LEU A 280 -8.87 3.09 -8.88
CA LEU A 280 -9.33 4.35 -9.44
C LEU A 280 -8.95 5.43 -8.44
N VAL A 281 -8.27 6.47 -8.92
CA VAL A 281 -7.74 7.57 -8.11
C VAL A 281 -8.19 8.92 -8.66
N ASP A 282 -7.97 10.00 -7.93
CA ASP A 282 -8.18 11.34 -8.48
C ASP A 282 -7.21 11.63 -9.63
N ASP A 283 -7.58 12.58 -10.50
CA ASP A 283 -6.75 12.98 -11.65
C ASP A 283 -5.35 13.45 -11.24
N GLY A 284 -5.22 14.07 -10.07
CA GLY A 284 -3.96 14.54 -9.50
C GLY A 284 -3.14 13.49 -8.75
N ASP A 285 -3.69 12.29 -8.53
CA ASP A 285 -3.04 11.26 -7.75
C ASP A 285 -2.11 10.37 -8.60
N HIS A 286 -0.95 10.08 -8.05
CA HIS A 286 0.10 9.29 -8.68
C HIS A 286 0.47 8.04 -7.85
N LEU A 287 1.22 7.14 -8.46
CA LEU A 287 1.71 5.92 -7.81
C LEU A 287 2.52 6.21 -6.53
N LEU A 288 3.26 7.33 -6.48
CA LEU A 288 3.99 7.74 -5.27
C LEU A 288 3.05 8.08 -4.12
N ASP A 289 1.92 8.70 -4.39
CA ASP A 289 0.94 9.08 -3.38
C ASP A 289 0.27 7.84 -2.80
N LEU A 290 -0.13 6.88 -3.65
CA LEU A 290 -0.59 5.57 -3.20
C LEU A 290 0.47 4.82 -2.37
N SER A 291 1.75 4.92 -2.76
CA SER A 291 2.85 4.29 -2.02
C SER A 291 3.03 4.92 -0.64
N ARG A 292 2.91 6.25 -0.53
CA ARG A 292 2.92 6.97 0.75
C ARG A 292 1.73 6.58 1.62
N MET A 293 0.52 6.50 1.03
CA MET A 293 -0.68 6.00 1.72
C MET A 293 -0.45 4.61 2.29
N MET A 294 0.02 3.66 1.48
CA MET A 294 0.32 2.29 1.91
C MET A 294 1.37 2.25 3.03
N TRP A 295 2.39 3.11 2.95
CA TRP A 295 3.41 3.22 3.99
C TRP A 295 2.83 3.72 5.31
N SER A 296 2.01 4.77 5.27
CA SER A 296 1.34 5.34 6.45
C SER A 296 0.41 4.33 7.13
N MET A 297 -0.29 3.52 6.32
CA MET A 297 -1.17 2.46 6.85
C MET A 297 -0.42 1.36 7.64
N ARG A 298 0.91 1.22 7.48
CA ARG A 298 1.72 0.30 8.30
C ARG A 298 1.66 0.67 9.80
N GLY A 299 1.66 1.96 10.12
CA GLY A 299 1.49 2.42 11.51
C GLY A 299 0.18 1.92 12.13
N VAL A 300 -0.91 1.96 11.36
CA VAL A 300 -2.22 1.44 11.77
C VAL A 300 -2.16 -0.06 12.05
N SER A 301 -1.48 -0.84 11.21
CA SER A 301 -1.35 -2.30 11.36
C SER A 301 -0.33 -2.72 12.42
N GLY A 302 0.66 -1.88 12.70
CA GLY A 302 1.73 -2.11 13.69
C GLY A 302 1.34 -1.78 15.13
N GLY A 303 0.20 -1.12 15.33
CA GLY A 303 -0.28 -0.71 16.66
C GLY A 303 0.11 0.73 17.06
N ASP A 304 0.88 1.44 16.23
CA ASP A 304 1.28 2.83 16.48
C ASP A 304 0.20 3.82 16.02
N GLY A 305 -0.74 3.37 15.17
CA GLY A 305 -1.86 4.16 14.67
C GLY A 305 -3.19 3.82 15.33
N VAL A 306 -4.17 4.69 15.12
CA VAL A 306 -5.53 4.54 15.64
C VAL A 306 -6.45 4.02 14.53
N THR A 307 -7.22 2.99 14.84
CA THR A 307 -8.35 2.55 14.00
C THR A 307 -9.64 2.72 14.80
N THR A 308 -10.59 3.45 14.23
CA THR A 308 -11.88 3.70 14.89
C THR A 308 -13.02 3.75 13.87
N THR A 309 -14.23 3.69 14.34
CA THR A 309 -15.43 4.04 13.55
C THR A 309 -15.93 5.40 14.04
N VAL A 310 -16.51 6.22 13.17
CA VAL A 310 -17.16 7.45 13.60
C VAL A 310 -18.16 7.13 14.73
N PRO A 311 -18.15 7.86 15.85
CA PRO A 311 -19.05 7.58 16.98
C PRO A 311 -20.52 7.63 16.58
N ILE A 312 -21.24 6.54 16.84
CA ILE A 312 -22.65 6.38 16.50
C ILE A 312 -23.51 6.85 17.66
N GLY A 313 -24.47 7.75 17.39
CA GLY A 313 -25.39 8.30 18.39
C GLY A 313 -26.74 7.59 18.43
N GLY A 314 -27.15 6.99 17.31
CA GLY A 314 -28.46 6.33 17.24
C GLY A 314 -28.76 5.76 15.86
N ALA A 315 -30.00 5.23 15.73
CA ALA A 315 -30.55 4.75 14.47
C ALA A 315 -31.90 5.38 14.23
N GLY A 316 -32.29 5.49 12.96
CA GLY A 316 -33.58 6.01 12.55
C GLY A 316 -34.02 5.41 11.23
N SER A 317 -35.18 5.85 10.76
CA SER A 317 -35.71 5.46 9.45
C SER A 317 -36.45 6.62 8.83
N SER A 318 -36.39 6.75 7.51
CA SER A 318 -37.19 7.71 6.74
C SER A 318 -37.67 7.10 5.43
N PRO A 319 -38.78 7.62 4.84
CA PRO A 319 -39.25 7.11 3.55
C PRO A 319 -38.24 7.16 2.44
N ALA A 320 -37.39 8.21 2.40
CA ALA A 320 -36.35 8.44 1.37
C ALA A 320 -35.10 7.59 1.57
N ALA A 321 -34.64 7.43 2.83
CA ALA A 321 -33.39 6.76 3.13
C ALA A 321 -33.54 5.32 3.63
N GLY A 322 -34.73 4.91 4.04
CA GLY A 322 -34.93 3.67 4.79
C GLY A 322 -34.26 3.73 6.15
N ALA A 323 -33.84 2.58 6.69
CA ALA A 323 -33.12 2.54 7.95
C ALA A 323 -31.72 3.14 7.82
N TYR A 324 -31.32 4.01 8.75
CA TYR A 324 -30.06 4.71 8.77
C TYR A 324 -29.50 4.81 10.19
N ILE A 325 -28.23 5.22 10.31
CA ILE A 325 -27.56 5.55 11.58
C ILE A 325 -27.21 7.04 11.62
N THR A 326 -27.26 7.63 12.80
CA THR A 326 -26.80 9.00 13.06
C THR A 326 -25.50 8.97 13.86
N TRP A 327 -24.67 9.97 13.65
CA TRP A 327 -23.46 10.14 14.45
C TRP A 327 -23.75 10.78 15.81
N ASP A 328 -23.02 10.38 16.84
CA ASP A 328 -22.95 11.14 18.08
C ASP A 328 -22.26 12.46 17.77
N ARG A 329 -23.05 13.54 17.68
CA ARG A 329 -22.56 14.84 17.21
C ARG A 329 -21.38 15.34 18.05
N THR A 330 -21.44 15.21 19.37
CA THR A 330 -20.39 15.71 20.27
C THR A 330 -19.10 14.95 20.09
N LYS A 331 -19.16 13.61 20.10
CA LYS A 331 -17.98 12.77 19.93
C LYS A 331 -17.43 12.80 18.51
N ALA A 332 -18.29 12.88 17.50
CA ALA A 332 -17.85 13.01 16.09
C ALA A 332 -17.13 14.34 15.87
N LEU A 333 -17.63 15.45 16.42
CA LEU A 333 -16.94 16.73 16.38
C LEU A 333 -15.58 16.69 17.10
N GLN A 334 -15.49 16.03 18.27
CA GLN A 334 -14.20 15.85 18.95
C GLN A 334 -13.21 15.07 18.11
N LEU A 335 -13.66 13.97 17.46
CA LEU A 335 -12.84 13.18 16.56
C LEU A 335 -12.33 14.00 15.39
N PHE A 336 -13.24 14.62 14.63
CA PHE A 336 -12.87 15.35 13.41
C PHE A 336 -12.11 16.64 13.68
N ASN A 337 -12.36 17.34 14.77
CA ASN A 337 -11.59 18.50 15.19
C ASN A 337 -10.15 18.13 15.58
N ALA A 338 -9.93 16.97 16.21
CA ALA A 338 -8.59 16.48 16.47
C ALA A 338 -7.82 16.25 15.17
N LEU A 339 -8.43 15.53 14.19
CA LEU A 339 -7.84 15.28 12.88
C LEU A 339 -7.63 16.60 12.10
N LYS A 340 -8.63 17.48 12.05
CA LYS A 340 -8.54 18.77 11.38
C LYS A 340 -7.39 19.65 11.91
N SER A 341 -7.04 19.50 13.18
CA SER A 341 -5.95 20.22 13.83
C SER A 341 -4.65 19.40 13.89
N ASP A 342 -4.59 18.27 13.20
CA ASP A 342 -3.46 17.32 13.19
C ASP A 342 -2.98 16.96 14.61
N LYS A 343 -3.95 16.63 15.49
CA LYS A 343 -3.71 16.23 16.88
C LYS A 343 -4.11 14.76 17.08
N ALA A 344 -3.50 14.15 18.08
CA ALA A 344 -3.85 12.79 18.47
C ALA A 344 -5.34 12.68 18.86
N VAL A 345 -6.01 11.65 18.39
CA VAL A 345 -7.42 11.39 18.66
C VAL A 345 -7.63 11.07 20.15
N PRO A 346 -8.53 11.75 20.86
CA PRO A 346 -8.81 11.46 22.26
C PRO A 346 -9.32 10.02 22.43
N LYS A 347 -8.83 9.31 23.45
CA LYS A 347 -9.23 7.92 23.74
C LYS A 347 -10.73 7.78 23.98
N SER A 348 -11.41 8.82 24.48
CA SER A 348 -12.85 8.84 24.75
C SER A 348 -13.74 8.72 23.53
N VAL A 349 -13.21 9.01 22.33
CA VAL A 349 -13.97 8.93 21.05
C VAL A 349 -13.54 7.78 20.17
N ILE A 350 -12.57 6.97 20.62
CA ILE A 350 -12.15 5.76 19.91
C ILE A 350 -13.15 4.66 20.23
N THR A 351 -13.90 4.22 19.22
CA THR A 351 -14.80 3.06 19.28
C THR A 351 -14.02 1.80 18.90
N LYS A 352 -14.03 0.82 19.79
CA LYS A 352 -13.39 -0.49 19.55
C LYS A 352 -14.27 -1.37 18.68
#